data_f269be44bc62e1b3f7b7ed170db619cf
#
_entry.id   f269be44bc62e1b3f7b7ed170db619cf
#
_cell.length_a   1.000
_cell.length_b   1.000
_cell.length_c   1.000
_cell.angle_alpha   90.00
_cell.angle_beta   90.00
_cell.angle_gamma   90.00
#
_symmetry.space_group_name_H-M   'P 1'
#
loop_
_entity.id
_entity.type
_entity.pdbx_description
1 polymer ?
#
loop_
_entity_poly.entity_id
_entity_poly.type
_entity_poly.pdbx_seq_one_letter_code
_entity_poly.pdbx_strand_id
1 'polypeptide(L)'
;AGFLLLWTSILSAQPQTSFKTISIEISNSWTKDKIDAPVVLKIEDLQPGFHVRSAVVLNGEEEIPSQLDDLNGDLQADELAFVMNVPANETNTLTITLSSAKTNKTYPARVFAGMRIRDIPKQKRTPIQSVTVPGTTNFYNMVHGHGPMFESELVAYRVYFNQKQTIDPYGKFNKGLEIQESS
;
A
#
# COMPACT_ATOMS: atom_id res chain seq x y z
N ALA A 1 -3.13 66.88 -2.46
CA ALA A 1 -3.83 65.63 -2.82
C ALA A 1 -3.09 64.47 -2.18
N GLY A 2 -3.68 63.92 -1.08
CA GLY A 2 -3.10 62.74 -0.38
C GLY A 2 -3.76 61.47 -0.92
N PHE A 3 -2.94 60.50 -1.32
CA PHE A 3 -3.38 59.16 -1.77
C PHE A 3 -3.43 58.24 -0.57
N LEU A 4 -4.62 57.75 -0.21
CA LEU A 4 -4.82 56.77 0.85
C LEU A 4 -4.70 55.38 0.24
N LEU A 5 -3.64 54.64 0.48
CA LEU A 5 -3.47 53.24 0.09
C LEU A 5 -4.17 52.34 1.14
N LEU A 6 -5.30 51.77 0.76
CA LEU A 6 -5.97 50.71 1.54
C LEU A 6 -5.28 49.38 1.26
N TRP A 7 -4.60 48.85 2.27
CA TRP A 7 -4.08 47.47 2.28
C TRP A 7 -5.21 46.52 2.67
N THR A 8 -5.75 45.76 1.73
CA THR A 8 -6.62 44.62 2.01
C THR A 8 -5.80 43.40 2.31
N SER A 9 -5.72 42.98 3.57
CA SER A 9 -5.14 41.70 3.94
C SER A 9 -6.11 40.57 3.54
N ILE A 10 -5.72 39.78 2.53
CA ILE A 10 -6.40 38.53 2.20
C ILE A 10 -6.03 37.51 3.27
N LEU A 11 -6.95 37.24 4.18
CA LEU A 11 -6.83 36.17 5.16
C LEU A 11 -7.01 34.86 4.39
N SER A 12 -5.93 34.16 4.06
CA SER A 12 -5.98 32.80 3.51
C SER A 12 -6.47 31.87 4.59
N ALA A 13 -7.70 31.38 4.50
CA ALA A 13 -8.21 30.33 5.36
C ALA A 13 -7.40 29.05 5.08
N GLN A 14 -6.64 28.57 6.05
CA GLN A 14 -6.00 27.28 5.95
C GLN A 14 -7.07 26.18 5.94
N PRO A 15 -6.94 25.15 5.08
CA PRO A 15 -7.90 24.06 5.06
C PRO A 15 -7.91 23.37 6.43
N GLN A 16 -9.09 23.33 7.04
CA GLN A 16 -9.29 22.70 8.35
C GLN A 16 -9.11 21.18 8.16
N THR A 17 -8.23 20.57 8.95
CA THR A 17 -8.05 19.11 8.97
C THR A 17 -9.27 18.46 9.63
N SER A 18 -9.86 17.49 8.92
CA SER A 18 -10.97 16.67 9.41
C SER A 18 -10.45 15.34 9.93
N PHE A 19 -11.07 14.85 11.02
CA PHE A 19 -10.76 13.56 11.63
C PHE A 19 -12.03 12.76 11.90
N LYS A 20 -11.93 11.44 11.81
CA LYS A 20 -12.95 10.50 12.27
C LYS A 20 -12.28 9.36 13.01
N THR A 21 -12.70 9.14 14.26
CA THR A 21 -12.27 7.99 15.05
C THR A 21 -13.41 6.98 15.15
N ILE A 22 -13.09 5.72 14.91
CA ILE A 22 -14.01 4.59 14.95
C ILE A 22 -13.38 3.47 15.77
N SER A 23 -14.22 2.64 16.36
CA SER A 23 -13.82 1.40 17.03
C SER A 23 -14.34 0.22 16.24
N ILE A 24 -13.49 -0.79 16.04
CA ILE A 24 -13.85 -2.06 15.39
C ILE A 24 -13.40 -3.22 16.25
N GLU A 25 -14.06 -4.35 16.10
CA GLU A 25 -13.70 -5.61 16.76
C GLU A 25 -13.19 -6.62 15.74
N ILE A 26 -12.04 -7.23 16.02
CA ILE A 26 -11.46 -8.31 15.23
C ILE A 26 -11.45 -9.58 16.09
N SER A 27 -12.24 -10.56 15.70
CA SER A 27 -12.41 -11.81 16.43
C SER A 27 -11.77 -13.00 15.72
N ASN A 28 -11.13 -13.87 16.50
CA ASN A 28 -10.65 -15.16 16.05
C ASN A 28 -11.44 -16.28 16.79
N SER A 29 -12.44 -16.85 16.13
CA SER A 29 -13.23 -17.95 16.68
C SER A 29 -12.57 -19.33 16.56
N TRP A 30 -11.33 -19.41 16.03
CA TRP A 30 -10.60 -20.66 15.90
C TRP A 30 -9.82 -20.97 17.17
N THR A 31 -9.51 -22.27 17.35
CA THR A 31 -8.75 -22.81 18.49
C THR A 31 -7.23 -22.63 18.33
N LYS A 32 -6.77 -21.93 17.27
CA LYS A 32 -5.37 -21.65 16.99
C LYS A 32 -5.18 -20.15 16.75
N ASP A 33 -4.03 -19.64 17.18
CA ASP A 33 -3.64 -18.27 16.91
C ASP A 33 -3.54 -18.01 15.42
N LYS A 34 -3.99 -16.84 14.99
CA LYS A 34 -3.73 -16.31 13.65
C LYS A 34 -2.57 -15.32 13.74
N ILE A 35 -1.47 -15.69 13.14
CA ILE A 35 -0.27 -14.85 13.04
C ILE A 35 -0.30 -14.11 11.71
N ASP A 36 0.01 -12.80 11.74
CA ASP A 36 -0.02 -11.92 10.57
C ASP A 36 -1.34 -12.03 9.77
N ALA A 37 -2.47 -12.08 10.49
CA ALA A 37 -3.79 -12.13 9.85
C ALA A 37 -4.03 -10.82 9.08
N PRO A 38 -4.31 -10.87 7.77
CA PRO A 38 -4.63 -9.68 7.01
C PRO A 38 -6.02 -9.15 7.37
N VAL A 39 -6.10 -7.85 7.53
CA VAL A 39 -7.35 -7.10 7.72
C VAL A 39 -7.41 -6.03 6.65
N VAL A 40 -8.50 -6.02 5.89
CA VAL A 40 -8.78 -5.02 4.85
C VAL A 40 -10.15 -4.43 5.12
N LEU A 41 -10.20 -3.11 5.23
CA LEU A 41 -11.42 -2.36 5.50
C LEU A 41 -11.65 -1.39 4.33
N LYS A 42 -12.82 -1.46 3.71
CA LYS A 42 -13.18 -0.48 2.68
C LYS A 42 -13.43 0.87 3.33
N ILE A 43 -12.84 1.92 2.77
CA ILE A 43 -13.00 3.29 3.29
C ILE A 43 -14.46 3.74 3.21
N GLU A 44 -15.19 3.33 2.17
CA GLU A 44 -16.62 3.65 2.02
C GLU A 44 -17.47 3.14 3.19
N ASP A 45 -17.17 1.93 3.71
CA ASP A 45 -17.88 1.33 4.84
C ASP A 45 -17.63 2.07 6.15
N LEU A 46 -16.47 2.74 6.26
CA LEU A 46 -16.10 3.54 7.41
C LEU A 46 -16.73 4.95 7.41
N GLN A 47 -17.35 5.36 6.29
CA GLN A 47 -18.11 6.61 6.12
C GLN A 47 -17.37 7.85 6.70
N PRO A 48 -16.16 8.17 6.28
CA PRO A 48 -15.37 9.27 6.86
C PRO A 48 -16.04 10.64 6.69
N GLY A 49 -16.78 10.85 5.62
CA GLY A 49 -17.38 12.15 5.26
C GLY A 49 -16.39 13.17 4.66
N PHE A 50 -15.15 12.75 4.44
CA PHE A 50 -14.09 13.53 3.81
C PHE A 50 -13.11 12.61 3.08
N HIS A 51 -12.25 13.18 2.22
CA HIS A 51 -11.19 12.44 1.54
C HIS A 51 -10.09 12.03 2.55
N VAL A 52 -9.95 10.72 2.79
CA VAL A 52 -8.96 10.16 3.73
C VAL A 52 -7.57 10.20 3.10
N ARG A 53 -6.60 10.78 3.80
CA ARG A 53 -5.21 10.91 3.36
C ARG A 53 -4.20 10.29 4.32
N SER A 54 -4.63 9.95 5.52
CA SER A 54 -3.86 9.16 6.48
C SER A 54 -4.79 8.43 7.43
N ALA A 55 -4.27 7.33 7.99
CA ALA A 55 -4.94 6.55 9.02
C ALA A 55 -3.94 6.14 10.10
N VAL A 56 -4.42 5.99 11.33
CA VAL A 56 -3.70 5.41 12.46
C VAL A 56 -4.57 4.31 13.04
N VAL A 57 -4.00 3.12 13.20
CA VAL A 57 -4.66 1.94 13.79
C VAL A 57 -3.98 1.62 15.11
N LEU A 58 -4.75 1.56 16.20
CA LEU A 58 -4.25 1.25 17.54
C LEU A 58 -4.92 -0.02 18.08
N ASN A 59 -4.14 -0.90 18.68
CA ASN A 59 -4.58 -1.98 19.56
C ASN A 59 -4.20 -1.60 21.00
N GLY A 60 -5.14 -1.05 21.74
CA GLY A 60 -4.82 -0.34 22.98
C GLY A 60 -3.90 0.86 22.72
N GLU A 61 -2.70 0.84 23.29
CA GLU A 61 -1.68 1.89 23.07
C GLU A 61 -0.70 1.55 21.93
N GLU A 62 -0.70 0.32 21.45
CA GLU A 62 0.20 -0.14 20.41
C GLU A 62 -0.32 0.26 19.01
N GLU A 63 0.51 0.93 18.23
CA GLU A 63 0.18 1.27 16.86
C GLU A 63 0.51 0.11 15.92
N ILE A 64 -0.49 -0.28 15.13
CA ILE A 64 -0.34 -1.30 14.08
C ILE A 64 0.04 -0.62 12.76
N PRO A 65 1.16 -1.00 12.13
CA PRO A 65 1.51 -0.53 10.79
C PRO A 65 0.38 -0.78 9.80
N SER A 66 -0.04 0.26 9.09
CA SER A 66 -1.15 0.20 8.14
C SER A 66 -0.87 1.00 6.89
N GLN A 67 -1.59 0.70 5.81
CA GLN A 67 -1.50 1.43 4.55
C GLN A 67 -2.89 1.76 4.03
N LEU A 68 -2.96 2.85 3.25
CA LEU A 68 -4.13 3.21 2.46
C LEU A 68 -3.83 2.85 1.00
N ASP A 69 -4.72 2.10 0.38
CA ASP A 69 -4.59 1.65 -1.01
C ASP A 69 -5.61 2.36 -1.89
N ASP A 70 -5.12 2.90 -3.02
CA ASP A 70 -5.90 3.42 -4.14
C ASP A 70 -5.88 2.35 -5.23
N LEU A 71 -6.98 1.61 -5.38
CA LEU A 71 -7.06 0.44 -6.26
C LEU A 71 -7.42 0.85 -7.70
N ASN A 72 -8.06 1.99 -7.89
CA ASN A 72 -8.58 2.44 -9.17
C ASN A 72 -7.72 3.55 -9.83
N GLY A 73 -6.78 4.15 -9.08
CA GLY A 73 -5.85 5.18 -9.57
C GLY A 73 -6.44 6.59 -9.59
N ASP A 74 -7.52 6.86 -8.84
CA ASP A 74 -8.18 8.15 -8.78
C ASP A 74 -7.61 9.10 -7.70
N LEU A 75 -6.54 8.69 -7.02
CA LEU A 75 -5.85 9.40 -5.95
C LEU A 75 -6.66 9.51 -4.64
N GLN A 76 -7.67 8.66 -4.49
CA GLN A 76 -8.41 8.49 -3.26
C GLN A 76 -8.15 7.10 -2.67
N ALA A 77 -8.17 6.99 -1.35
CA ALA A 77 -8.02 5.70 -0.71
C ALA A 77 -9.33 4.91 -0.81
N ASP A 78 -9.25 3.69 -1.36
CA ASP A 78 -10.35 2.73 -1.41
C ASP A 78 -10.35 1.82 -0.18
N GLU A 79 -9.16 1.46 0.30
CA GLU A 79 -8.98 0.49 1.38
C GLU A 79 -7.96 0.96 2.42
N LEU A 80 -8.19 0.53 3.67
CA LEU A 80 -7.22 0.54 4.76
C LEU A 80 -6.81 -0.89 5.05
N ALA A 81 -5.54 -1.23 4.83
CA ALA A 81 -4.99 -2.57 5.00
C ALA A 81 -3.93 -2.62 6.11
N PHE A 82 -3.95 -3.68 6.91
CA PHE A 82 -2.94 -3.97 7.93
C PHE A 82 -2.90 -5.47 8.25
N VAL A 83 -1.89 -5.89 9.00
CA VAL A 83 -1.80 -7.26 9.52
C VAL A 83 -1.66 -7.22 11.03
N MET A 84 -2.25 -8.20 11.72
CA MET A 84 -2.16 -8.33 13.16
C MET A 84 -2.20 -9.77 13.62
N ASN A 85 -1.70 -10.02 14.83
CA ASN A 85 -1.87 -11.30 15.48
C ASN A 85 -3.20 -11.30 16.24
N VAL A 86 -3.99 -12.38 16.10
CA VAL A 86 -5.25 -12.56 16.83
C VAL A 86 -5.20 -13.91 17.52
N PRO A 87 -5.01 -13.95 18.85
CA PRO A 87 -4.96 -15.21 19.59
C PRO A 87 -6.22 -16.05 19.45
N ALA A 88 -6.11 -17.34 19.72
CA ALA A 88 -7.23 -18.29 19.65
C ALA A 88 -8.37 -17.90 20.58
N ASN A 89 -9.59 -17.91 20.07
CA ASN A 89 -10.82 -17.57 20.80
C ASN A 89 -10.84 -16.17 21.44
N GLU A 90 -10.05 -15.23 20.89
CA GLU A 90 -9.99 -13.86 21.38
C GLU A 90 -10.63 -12.86 20.42
N THR A 91 -11.02 -11.72 20.99
CA THR A 91 -11.50 -10.53 20.26
C THR A 91 -10.65 -9.35 20.69
N ASN A 92 -10.08 -8.65 19.72
CA ASN A 92 -9.34 -7.41 19.91
C ASN A 92 -10.21 -6.23 19.49
N THR A 93 -10.25 -5.19 20.29
CA THR A 93 -10.91 -3.92 19.95
C THR A 93 -9.84 -2.94 19.46
N LEU A 94 -9.96 -2.51 18.22
CA LEU A 94 -9.05 -1.57 17.60
C LEU A 94 -9.68 -0.18 17.52
N THR A 95 -8.85 0.84 17.70
CA THR A 95 -9.23 2.24 17.45
C THR A 95 -8.57 2.70 16.15
N ILE A 96 -9.38 3.17 15.20
CA ILE A 96 -8.91 3.68 13.90
C ILE A 96 -9.22 5.17 13.84
N THR A 97 -8.20 5.98 13.62
CA THR A 97 -8.36 7.43 13.36
C THR A 97 -8.02 7.73 11.90
N LEU A 98 -9.04 8.14 11.14
CA LEU A 98 -8.90 8.61 9.75
C LEU A 98 -8.69 10.12 9.75
N SER A 99 -7.88 10.63 8.81
CA SER A 99 -7.58 12.06 8.68
C SER A 99 -7.57 12.52 7.23
N SER A 100 -8.01 13.78 7.00
CA SER A 100 -7.86 14.47 5.73
C SER A 100 -6.47 15.07 5.52
N ALA A 101 -5.63 15.11 6.54
CA ALA A 101 -4.23 15.54 6.43
C ALA A 101 -3.33 14.39 6.00
N LYS A 102 -2.32 14.68 5.17
CA LYS A 102 -1.25 13.73 4.88
C LYS A 102 -0.36 13.53 6.09
N THR A 103 0.21 12.34 6.20
CA THR A 103 1.28 12.03 7.13
C THR A 103 2.57 11.76 6.38
N ASN A 104 3.71 12.04 7.02
CA ASN A 104 5.03 11.63 6.55
C ASN A 104 5.50 10.33 7.24
N LYS A 105 4.64 9.74 8.06
CA LYS A 105 4.95 8.49 8.75
C LYS A 105 5.03 7.36 7.73
N THR A 106 6.09 6.57 7.83
CA THR A 106 6.31 5.37 7.00
C THR A 106 6.62 4.19 7.90
N TYR A 107 6.26 3.00 7.45
CA TYR A 107 6.60 1.75 8.11
C TYR A 107 7.54 0.92 7.24
N PRO A 108 8.38 0.05 7.82
CA PRO A 108 9.18 -0.88 7.04
C PRO A 108 8.28 -1.72 6.13
N ALA A 109 8.64 -1.81 4.84
CA ALA A 109 7.92 -2.64 3.91
C ALA A 109 8.09 -4.13 4.27
N ARG A 110 7.01 -4.89 4.25
CA ARG A 110 6.98 -6.35 4.46
C ARG A 110 6.66 -7.12 3.19
N VAL A 111 6.29 -6.39 2.14
CA VAL A 111 6.01 -6.92 0.80
C VAL A 111 6.62 -6.00 -0.24
N PHE A 112 6.93 -6.57 -1.40
CA PHE A 112 7.38 -5.81 -2.56
C PHE A 112 6.75 -6.41 -3.83
N ALA A 113 6.37 -5.56 -4.76
CA ALA A 113 6.01 -5.96 -6.11
C ALA A 113 6.64 -5.00 -7.12
N GLY A 114 7.12 -5.52 -8.21
CA GLY A 114 7.77 -4.68 -9.21
C GLY A 114 7.89 -5.33 -10.58
N MET A 115 7.96 -4.47 -11.59
CA MET A 115 8.26 -4.83 -12.96
C MET A 115 9.24 -3.80 -13.52
N ARG A 116 10.18 -4.23 -14.37
CA ARG A 116 11.19 -3.35 -14.95
C ARG A 116 11.32 -3.62 -16.43
N ILE A 117 11.32 -2.57 -17.25
CA ILE A 117 11.69 -2.66 -18.68
C ILE A 117 13.20 -2.76 -18.80
N ARG A 118 13.65 -3.65 -19.67
CA ARG A 118 15.05 -3.84 -20.03
C ARG A 118 15.41 -2.94 -21.22
N ASP A 119 16.31 -2.00 -21.01
CA ASP A 119 16.98 -1.27 -22.09
C ASP A 119 18.31 -1.99 -22.40
N ILE A 120 18.29 -2.89 -23.37
CA ILE A 120 19.44 -3.75 -23.70
C ILE A 120 20.67 -2.93 -24.11
N PRO A 121 20.58 -1.90 -25.00
CA PRO A 121 21.72 -1.11 -25.39
C PRO A 121 22.42 -0.38 -24.23
N LYS A 122 21.64 0.06 -23.24
CA LYS A 122 22.15 0.83 -22.10
C LYS A 122 22.37 -0.01 -20.84
N GLN A 123 22.03 -1.29 -20.88
CA GLN A 123 22.01 -2.19 -19.70
C GLN A 123 21.22 -1.62 -18.53
N LYS A 124 20.25 -0.77 -18.83
CA LYS A 124 19.42 -0.09 -17.83
C LYS A 124 18.13 -0.87 -17.60
N ARG A 125 17.70 -0.92 -16.35
CA ARG A 125 16.43 -1.52 -15.90
C ARG A 125 15.56 -0.42 -15.33
N THR A 126 14.52 -0.02 -16.06
CA THR A 126 13.65 1.07 -15.63
C THR A 126 12.39 0.50 -14.98
N PRO A 127 12.10 0.84 -13.71
CA PRO A 127 10.86 0.44 -13.06
C PRO A 127 9.65 0.99 -13.79
N ILE A 128 8.59 0.16 -13.92
CA ILE A 128 7.30 0.54 -14.47
C ILE A 128 6.18 -0.06 -13.64
N GLN A 129 5.05 0.63 -13.56
CA GLN A 129 3.84 0.15 -12.88
C GLN A 129 2.91 -0.56 -13.85
N SER A 130 2.83 -0.07 -15.06
CA SER A 130 2.00 -0.63 -16.12
C SER A 130 2.65 -0.49 -17.48
N VAL A 131 2.21 -1.30 -18.42
CA VAL A 131 2.62 -1.21 -19.82
C VAL A 131 1.50 -1.69 -20.73
N THR A 132 1.28 -0.97 -21.80
CA THR A 132 0.35 -1.35 -22.87
C THR A 132 1.13 -1.52 -24.16
N VAL A 133 1.01 -2.68 -24.79
CA VAL A 133 1.68 -3.01 -26.06
C VAL A 133 0.68 -3.66 -27.02
N PRO A 134 0.87 -3.54 -28.35
CA PRO A 134 0.08 -4.30 -29.32
C PRO A 134 0.19 -5.80 -29.06
N GLY A 135 -0.91 -6.55 -29.26
CA GLY A 135 -0.96 -8.00 -29.00
C GLY A 135 0.03 -8.85 -29.83
N THR A 136 0.62 -8.28 -30.88
CA THR A 136 1.69 -8.89 -31.70
C THR A 136 3.10 -8.69 -31.12
N THR A 137 3.24 -7.91 -30.05
CA THR A 137 4.53 -7.59 -29.43
C THR A 137 5.03 -8.76 -28.60
N ASN A 138 6.25 -9.22 -28.86
CA ASN A 138 6.94 -10.18 -27.99
C ASN A 138 7.46 -9.45 -26.74
N PHE A 139 6.59 -9.33 -25.74
CA PHE A 139 6.87 -8.58 -24.52
C PHE A 139 7.79 -9.33 -23.55
N TYR A 140 7.88 -10.65 -23.66
CA TYR A 140 8.67 -11.52 -22.79
C TYR A 140 10.14 -11.07 -22.65
N ASN A 141 10.78 -10.70 -23.77
CA ASN A 141 12.18 -10.28 -23.75
C ASN A 141 12.39 -8.80 -23.40
N MET A 142 11.33 -8.01 -23.34
CA MET A 142 11.41 -6.59 -23.01
C MET A 142 11.40 -6.35 -21.49
N VAL A 143 10.90 -7.31 -20.73
CA VAL A 143 10.82 -7.20 -19.28
C VAL A 143 11.99 -7.91 -18.61
N HIS A 144 12.58 -7.25 -17.63
CA HIS A 144 13.61 -7.87 -16.81
C HIS A 144 13.01 -9.03 -16.02
N GLY A 145 13.71 -10.18 -15.99
CA GLY A 145 13.16 -11.39 -15.38
C GLY A 145 11.96 -11.99 -16.13
N HIS A 146 11.64 -11.46 -17.35
CA HIS A 146 10.56 -11.94 -18.23
C HIS A 146 9.14 -11.74 -17.71
N GLY A 147 8.96 -10.95 -16.65
CA GLY A 147 7.65 -10.64 -16.07
C GLY A 147 7.73 -9.93 -14.72
N PRO A 148 6.61 -9.64 -14.09
CA PRO A 148 6.56 -9.06 -12.78
C PRO A 148 7.06 -10.03 -11.71
N MET A 149 7.66 -9.46 -10.67
CA MET A 149 8.10 -10.16 -9.48
C MET A 149 7.43 -9.55 -8.26
N PHE A 150 7.08 -10.37 -7.29
CA PHE A 150 6.56 -9.93 -6.02
C PHE A 150 7.02 -10.87 -4.91
N GLU A 151 7.18 -10.31 -3.73
CA GLU A 151 7.65 -11.05 -2.56
C GLU A 151 6.99 -10.56 -1.28
N SER A 152 6.88 -11.49 -0.35
CA SER A 152 6.73 -11.19 1.08
C SER A 152 8.06 -11.46 1.79
N GLU A 153 8.11 -11.25 3.09
CA GLU A 153 9.27 -11.64 3.90
C GLU A 153 9.60 -13.15 3.86
N LEU A 154 8.66 -14.01 3.43
CA LEU A 154 8.76 -15.47 3.51
C LEU A 154 8.95 -16.17 2.18
N VAL A 155 8.42 -15.60 1.08
CA VAL A 155 8.39 -16.24 -0.24
C VAL A 155 8.38 -15.18 -1.32
N ALA A 156 8.98 -15.49 -2.47
CA ALA A 156 8.92 -14.66 -3.66
C ALA A 156 8.33 -15.42 -4.84
N TYR A 157 7.78 -14.67 -5.78
CA TYR A 157 7.19 -15.20 -7.01
C TYR A 157 7.62 -14.39 -8.22
N ARG A 158 7.73 -15.07 -9.36
CA ARG A 158 7.86 -14.45 -10.68
C ARG A 158 6.76 -14.99 -11.57
N VAL A 159 6.04 -14.09 -12.24
CA VAL A 159 5.06 -14.45 -13.27
C VAL A 159 5.69 -14.20 -14.64
N TYR A 160 5.72 -15.22 -15.48
CA TYR A 160 6.30 -15.10 -16.82
C TYR A 160 5.28 -14.65 -17.87
N PHE A 161 5.66 -13.71 -18.70
CA PHE A 161 4.90 -13.30 -19.90
C PHE A 161 5.15 -14.20 -21.09
N ASN A 162 5.21 -15.50 -20.87
CA ASN A 162 5.34 -16.50 -21.91
C ASN A 162 3.96 -17.10 -22.27
N GLN A 163 3.92 -17.95 -23.27
CA GLN A 163 2.69 -18.61 -23.73
C GLN A 163 2.04 -19.48 -22.64
N LYS A 164 2.80 -19.98 -21.69
CA LYS A 164 2.32 -20.84 -20.60
C LYS A 164 1.90 -20.07 -19.38
N GLN A 165 2.26 -18.77 -19.28
CA GLN A 165 2.01 -17.92 -18.11
C GLN A 165 2.41 -18.60 -16.79
N THR A 166 3.60 -19.19 -16.79
CA THR A 166 4.12 -19.94 -15.64
C THR A 166 4.44 -19.02 -14.49
N ILE A 167 4.38 -19.57 -13.27
CA ILE A 167 4.77 -18.91 -12.03
C ILE A 167 5.89 -19.72 -11.40
N ASP A 168 7.01 -19.07 -11.07
CA ASP A 168 8.09 -19.65 -10.28
C ASP A 168 7.97 -19.17 -8.83
N PRO A 169 7.80 -20.07 -7.86
CA PRO A 169 8.00 -19.75 -6.45
C PRO A 169 9.49 -19.81 -6.09
N TYR A 170 9.93 -18.87 -5.28
CA TYR A 170 11.29 -18.82 -4.73
C TYR A 170 11.24 -18.91 -3.22
N GLY A 171 11.87 -19.93 -2.65
CA GLY A 171 12.17 -19.98 -1.22
C GLY A 171 13.21 -18.91 -0.86
N LYS A 172 13.19 -18.46 0.38
CA LYS A 172 14.16 -17.51 0.91
C LYS A 172 15.10 -18.17 1.91
N PHE A 173 16.36 -17.74 1.92
CA PHE A 173 17.33 -18.18 2.93
C PHE A 173 17.10 -17.46 4.25
N ASN A 174 16.70 -16.19 4.20
CA ASN A 174 16.43 -15.36 5.35
C ASN A 174 15.06 -14.72 5.23
N LYS A 175 14.43 -14.43 6.38
CA LYS A 175 13.23 -13.61 6.43
C LYS A 175 13.58 -12.17 6.01
N GLY A 176 12.87 -11.62 5.02
CA GLY A 176 13.10 -10.26 4.55
C GLY A 176 12.82 -10.07 3.05
N LEU A 177 13.00 -8.86 2.54
CA LEU A 177 12.84 -8.54 1.13
C LEU A 177 14.20 -8.62 0.43
N GLU A 178 14.32 -9.40 -0.64
CA GLU A 178 15.58 -9.71 -1.33
C GLU A 178 15.56 -9.37 -2.83
N ILE A 179 14.38 -9.25 -3.46
CA ILE A 179 14.27 -9.05 -4.91
C ILE A 179 14.89 -7.73 -5.37
N GLN A 180 14.76 -6.67 -4.59
CA GLN A 180 15.29 -5.36 -4.96
C GLN A 180 16.81 -5.35 -5.00
N GLU A 181 17.47 -6.13 -4.14
CA GLU A 181 18.93 -6.21 -4.04
C GLU A 181 19.52 -7.20 -5.03
N SER A 182 18.77 -8.26 -5.36
CA SER A 182 19.21 -9.35 -6.23
C SER A 182 18.91 -9.14 -7.72
N SER A 183 18.28 -8.04 -8.09
CA SER A 183 17.74 -7.81 -9.45
C SER A 183 18.40 -6.66 -10.21
#